data_f17f592108d014f4f6fe3297933e1bca
#
_entry.id   f17f592108d014f4f6fe3297933e1bca
#
_cell.length_a   1.000
_cell.length_b   1.000
_cell.length_c   1.000
_cell.angle_alpha   90.00
_cell.angle_beta   90.00
_cell.angle_gamma   90.00
#
_symmetry.space_group_name_H-M   'P 1'
#
loop_
_entity.id
_entity.type
_entity.pdbx_description
1 polymer ?
#
loop_
_entity_poly.entity_id
_entity_poly.type
_entity_poly.pdbx_seq_one_letter_code
_entity_poly.pdbx_strand_id
1 'polypeptide(L)'
;MLKRDLGVALQLLLPHQALSRIVYYATRWRFKPWKRLLISSISRTYDIDLSPALEPDPEAYESFNAFFTRALRPDARPIAEGDGVVVSPADGSISQIGRIREGRIVQAKGLDYSVEEILGGPDFGAGDFDGGSFATVYLSPRDYHRVHMPFSGRLRRTIHVPGRLFSVAAWTAESIPRLFARNERLVMLFDTDLGPLAVIMVGAIFVSSMETVFAGEITPPYADAVVCRDYHGANAPLFHIGAELGRFNMGSTAIVLTGARFSEFTHNLQSQSNVIMGQALNVTN
;
A
#
# COMPACT_ATOMS: atom_id res chain seq x y z
N MET A 1 22.74 9.75 -15.24
CA MET A 1 23.20 8.38 -14.99
C MET A 1 23.92 8.30 -13.64
N LEU A 2 25.08 8.91 -13.45
CA LEU A 2 25.91 8.80 -12.23
C LEU A 2 25.18 9.09 -10.89
N LYS A 3 24.32 10.13 -10.83
CA LYS A 3 23.54 10.45 -9.60
C LYS A 3 22.50 9.38 -9.25
N ARG A 4 21.91 8.74 -10.27
CA ARG A 4 20.92 7.69 -10.11
C ARG A 4 21.57 6.40 -9.62
N ASP A 5 22.72 6.03 -10.19
CA ASP A 5 23.51 4.86 -9.82
C ASP A 5 24.04 5.00 -8.39
N LEU A 6 24.50 6.19 -8.00
CA LEU A 6 24.92 6.50 -6.63
C LEU A 6 23.75 6.40 -5.64
N GLY A 7 22.56 6.89 -6.02
CA GLY A 7 21.33 6.76 -5.21
C GLY A 7 20.94 5.31 -4.99
N VAL A 8 21.01 4.47 -6.02
CA VAL A 8 20.73 3.03 -5.91
C VAL A 8 21.78 2.34 -5.02
N ALA A 9 23.07 2.64 -5.22
CA ALA A 9 24.14 2.08 -4.38
C ALA A 9 23.95 2.45 -2.90
N LEU A 10 23.59 3.71 -2.62
CA LEU A 10 23.29 4.15 -1.26
C LEU A 10 22.11 3.36 -0.65
N GLN A 11 21.03 3.19 -1.40
CA GLN A 11 19.87 2.38 -0.97
C GLN A 11 20.26 0.93 -0.65
N LEU A 12 21.20 0.34 -1.37
CA LEU A 12 21.65 -1.03 -1.12
C LEU A 12 22.47 -1.16 0.18
N LEU A 13 23.20 -0.11 0.56
CA LEU A 13 24.10 -0.09 1.71
C LEU A 13 23.42 0.35 3.03
N LEU A 14 22.30 1.08 2.95
CA LEU A 14 21.63 1.60 4.14
C LEU A 14 21.10 0.48 5.06
N PRO A 15 21.26 0.61 6.39
CA PRO A 15 20.65 -0.28 7.37
C PRO A 15 19.17 0.06 7.58
N HIS A 16 18.33 -0.28 6.60
CA HIS A 16 16.93 0.16 6.49
C HIS A 16 16.12 -0.09 7.77
N GLN A 17 16.22 -1.29 8.36
CA GLN A 17 15.46 -1.63 9.57
C GLN A 17 15.87 -0.78 10.77
N ALA A 18 17.17 -0.51 10.93
CA ALA A 18 17.66 0.36 12.01
C ALA A 18 17.14 1.79 11.84
N LEU A 19 17.20 2.34 10.62
CA LEU A 19 16.67 3.66 10.31
C LEU A 19 15.16 3.74 10.55
N SER A 20 14.41 2.76 10.07
CA SER A 20 12.95 2.68 10.28
C SER A 20 12.58 2.57 11.76
N ARG A 21 13.40 1.86 12.56
CA ARG A 21 13.20 1.79 14.02
C ARG A 21 13.44 3.15 14.70
N ILE A 22 14.42 3.92 14.27
CA ILE A 22 14.63 5.29 14.76
C ILE A 22 13.42 6.16 14.39
N VAL A 23 12.97 6.11 13.17
CA VAL A 23 11.79 6.85 12.69
C VAL A 23 10.54 6.45 13.47
N TYR A 24 10.36 5.17 13.78
CA TYR A 24 9.26 4.65 14.59
C TYR A 24 9.13 5.39 15.94
N TYR A 25 10.21 5.53 16.69
CA TYR A 25 10.18 6.24 17.96
C TYR A 25 10.10 7.76 17.77
N ALA A 26 10.84 8.31 16.83
CA ALA A 26 10.87 9.75 16.57
C ALA A 26 9.50 10.32 16.16
N THR A 27 8.75 9.58 15.34
CA THR A 27 7.42 10.01 14.84
C THR A 27 6.32 9.85 15.87
N ARG A 28 6.49 8.96 16.84
CA ARG A 28 5.53 8.73 17.94
C ARG A 28 5.83 9.53 19.20
N TRP A 29 6.97 10.24 19.23
CA TRP A 29 7.33 11.08 20.39
C TRP A 29 6.37 12.26 20.53
N ARG A 30 5.74 12.37 21.72
CA ARG A 30 4.68 13.37 22.01
C ARG A 30 5.23 14.73 22.47
N PHE A 31 6.54 14.96 22.43
CA PHE A 31 7.15 16.23 22.80
C PHE A 31 6.71 17.34 21.84
N LYS A 32 5.92 18.30 22.33
CA LYS A 32 5.23 19.31 21.53
C LYS A 32 6.12 20.07 20.52
N PRO A 33 7.32 20.59 20.90
CA PRO A 33 8.16 21.32 19.94
C PRO A 33 8.64 20.41 18.79
N TRP A 34 8.98 19.14 19.08
CA TRP A 34 9.40 18.16 18.08
C TRP A 34 8.26 17.80 17.13
N LYS A 35 7.10 17.49 17.68
CA LYS A 35 5.88 17.23 16.90
C LYS A 35 5.58 18.39 15.94
N ARG A 36 5.54 19.63 16.43
CA ARG A 36 5.31 20.84 15.63
C ARG A 36 6.33 21.00 14.52
N LEU A 37 7.62 20.78 14.82
CA LEU A 37 8.69 20.85 13.84
C LEU A 37 8.46 19.86 12.70
N LEU A 38 8.18 18.57 13.03
CA LEU A 38 7.96 17.54 12.03
C LEU A 38 6.71 17.81 11.19
N ILE A 39 5.57 18.12 11.83
CA ILE A 39 4.31 18.39 11.11
C ILE A 39 4.46 19.62 10.21
N SER A 40 5.00 20.74 10.71
CA SER A 40 5.16 21.95 9.92
C SER A 40 6.15 21.77 8.75
N SER A 41 7.22 21.01 8.97
CA SER A 41 8.22 20.72 7.94
C SER A 41 7.61 19.90 6.79
N ILE A 42 6.93 18.78 7.11
CA ILE A 42 6.35 17.92 6.09
C ILE A 42 5.18 18.60 5.36
N SER A 43 4.33 19.33 6.11
CA SER A 43 3.18 20.04 5.52
C SER A 43 3.62 21.10 4.51
N ARG A 44 4.69 21.85 4.81
CA ARG A 44 5.25 22.82 3.87
C ARG A 44 5.95 22.19 2.69
N THR A 45 6.67 21.08 2.91
CA THR A 45 7.47 20.43 1.85
C THR A 45 6.57 19.76 0.82
N TYR A 46 5.46 19.18 1.25
CA TYR A 46 4.56 18.38 0.41
C TYR A 46 3.21 19.03 0.16
N ASP A 47 2.99 20.25 0.65
CA ASP A 47 1.73 21.00 0.51
C ASP A 47 0.51 20.15 0.95
N ILE A 48 0.53 19.71 2.22
CA ILE A 48 -0.49 18.80 2.74
C ILE A 48 -1.79 19.57 2.98
N ASP A 49 -2.86 19.20 2.27
CA ASP A 49 -4.22 19.67 2.50
C ASP A 49 -4.87 18.89 3.66
N LEU A 50 -5.29 19.63 4.70
CA LEU A 50 -6.04 19.09 5.83
C LEU A 50 -7.55 19.30 5.72
N SER A 51 -8.03 19.94 4.66
CA SER A 51 -9.47 20.18 4.49
C SER A 51 -10.33 18.90 4.49
N PRO A 52 -9.86 17.74 3.96
CA PRO A 52 -10.62 16.49 4.06
C PRO A 52 -10.42 15.75 5.38
N ALA A 53 -9.48 16.17 6.24
CA ALA A 53 -9.19 15.49 7.50
C ALA A 53 -10.36 15.61 8.48
N LEU A 54 -10.57 14.56 9.30
CA LEU A 54 -11.53 14.59 10.41
C LEU A 54 -11.13 15.64 11.46
N GLU A 55 -9.82 15.73 11.74
CA GLU A 55 -9.23 16.77 12.58
C GLU A 55 -8.39 17.70 11.71
N PRO A 56 -8.84 18.94 11.44
CA PRO A 56 -8.12 19.87 10.58
C PRO A 56 -7.02 20.65 11.31
N ASP A 57 -7.03 20.68 12.65
CA ASP A 57 -6.00 21.39 13.42
C ASP A 57 -4.74 20.50 13.59
N PRO A 58 -3.59 20.86 12.99
CA PRO A 58 -2.35 20.10 13.15
C PRO A 58 -1.84 20.05 14.60
N GLU A 59 -2.27 20.99 15.44
CA GLU A 59 -1.88 21.01 16.86
C GLU A 59 -2.66 20.01 17.72
N ALA A 60 -3.85 19.60 17.29
CA ALA A 60 -4.68 18.63 18.01
C ALA A 60 -4.12 17.21 17.98
N TYR A 61 -3.30 16.87 17.01
CA TYR A 61 -2.69 15.52 16.94
C TYR A 61 -1.69 15.31 18.08
N GLU A 62 -1.72 14.13 18.70
CA GLU A 62 -0.84 13.80 19.84
C GLU A 62 0.63 13.58 19.43
N SER A 63 0.88 13.16 18.18
CA SER A 63 2.21 12.89 17.63
C SER A 63 2.24 13.14 16.13
N PHE A 64 3.43 13.18 15.54
CA PHE A 64 3.57 13.22 14.09
C PHE A 64 2.94 12.00 13.42
N ASN A 65 3.08 10.80 14.00
CA ASN A 65 2.47 9.60 13.45
C ASN A 65 0.94 9.69 13.41
N ALA A 66 0.31 10.22 14.46
CA ALA A 66 -1.15 10.43 14.48
C ALA A 66 -1.60 11.39 13.37
N PHE A 67 -0.84 12.47 13.12
CA PHE A 67 -1.07 13.38 12.00
C PHE A 67 -0.91 12.68 10.65
N PHE A 68 0.13 11.89 10.48
CA PHE A 68 0.44 11.22 9.22
C PHE A 68 -0.62 10.16 8.86
N THR A 69 -1.12 9.44 9.85
CA THR A 69 -2.18 8.43 9.71
C THR A 69 -3.59 8.98 9.99
N ARG A 70 -3.76 10.30 9.84
CA ARG A 70 -5.01 11.02 10.10
C ARG A 70 -6.21 10.33 9.47
N ALA A 71 -7.36 10.37 10.15
CA ALA A 71 -8.63 9.96 9.58
C ALA A 71 -9.17 11.06 8.66
N LEU A 72 -9.95 10.70 7.67
CA LEU A 72 -10.72 11.62 6.85
C LEU A 72 -12.17 11.71 7.37
N ARG A 73 -12.86 12.80 7.02
CA ARG A 73 -14.31 12.90 7.23
C ARG A 73 -15.03 11.80 6.42
N PRO A 74 -16.15 11.28 6.89
CA PRO A 74 -16.87 10.18 6.22
C PRO A 74 -17.25 10.47 4.77
N ASP A 75 -17.50 11.73 4.44
CA ASP A 75 -17.89 12.23 3.10
C ASP A 75 -16.72 12.62 2.20
N ALA A 76 -15.49 12.61 2.72
CA ALA A 76 -14.31 13.10 2.00
C ALA A 76 -13.86 12.19 0.84
N ARG A 77 -14.29 10.93 0.85
CA ARG A 77 -13.93 9.93 -0.17
C ARG A 77 -15.18 9.09 -0.53
N PRO A 78 -15.99 9.57 -1.48
CA PRO A 78 -17.13 8.80 -1.96
C PRO A 78 -16.64 7.51 -2.63
N ILE A 79 -17.35 6.42 -2.36
CA ILE A 79 -17.07 5.11 -2.98
C ILE A 79 -17.85 5.04 -4.29
N ALA A 80 -17.17 4.73 -5.39
CA ALA A 80 -17.83 4.52 -6.67
C ALA A 80 -18.80 3.34 -6.61
N GLU A 81 -19.98 3.54 -7.16
CA GLU A 81 -21.06 2.55 -7.19
C GLU A 81 -21.12 1.83 -8.53
N GLY A 82 -21.62 0.59 -8.54
CA GLY A 82 -21.86 -0.22 -9.72
C GLY A 82 -21.54 -1.71 -9.50
N ASP A 83 -22.14 -2.57 -10.30
CA ASP A 83 -21.90 -4.01 -10.21
C ASP A 83 -20.47 -4.36 -10.65
N GLY A 84 -19.76 -5.07 -9.80
CA GLY A 84 -18.37 -5.48 -10.08
C GLY A 84 -17.35 -4.34 -10.07
N VAL A 85 -17.70 -3.15 -9.52
CA VAL A 85 -16.74 -2.05 -9.36
C VAL A 85 -15.64 -2.44 -8.39
N VAL A 86 -14.40 -2.30 -8.84
CA VAL A 86 -13.19 -2.34 -8.00
C VAL A 86 -12.69 -0.91 -7.81
N VAL A 87 -12.49 -0.48 -6.57
CA VAL A 87 -12.07 0.89 -6.29
C VAL A 87 -10.61 0.98 -5.86
N SER A 88 -10.02 2.16 -6.00
CA SER A 88 -8.68 2.42 -5.47
C SER A 88 -8.66 2.21 -3.95
N PRO A 89 -7.71 1.42 -3.43
CA PRO A 89 -7.60 1.17 -2.00
C PRO A 89 -7.05 2.36 -1.21
N ALA A 90 -6.48 3.34 -1.89
CA ALA A 90 -5.76 4.45 -1.25
C ALA A 90 -5.74 5.69 -2.16
N ASP A 91 -5.44 6.84 -1.56
CA ASP A 91 -5.02 8.03 -2.29
C ASP A 91 -3.60 7.85 -2.79
N GLY A 92 -3.28 8.42 -3.95
CA GLY A 92 -1.92 8.39 -4.49
C GLY A 92 -1.84 8.58 -5.98
N SER A 93 -0.78 8.06 -6.57
CA SER A 93 -0.60 8.01 -8.01
C SER A 93 -0.41 6.58 -8.50
N ILE A 94 -0.99 6.26 -9.64
CA ILE A 94 -0.77 4.97 -10.30
C ILE A 94 0.71 4.87 -10.70
N SER A 95 1.42 3.91 -10.12
CA SER A 95 2.76 3.55 -10.61
C SER A 95 2.64 2.73 -11.88
N GLN A 96 1.86 1.64 -11.85
CA GLN A 96 1.51 0.81 -12.99
C GLN A 96 0.10 0.23 -12.81
N ILE A 97 -0.59 0.02 -13.92
CA ILE A 97 -1.92 -0.61 -13.97
C ILE A 97 -2.03 -1.43 -15.26
N GLY A 98 -2.68 -2.59 -15.21
CA GLY A 98 -2.85 -3.42 -16.39
C GLY A 98 -3.29 -4.85 -16.08
N ARG A 99 -3.11 -5.73 -17.07
CA ARG A 99 -3.42 -7.15 -16.94
C ARG A 99 -2.23 -7.95 -16.41
N ILE A 100 -2.53 -8.96 -15.63
CA ILE A 100 -1.60 -10.03 -15.25
C ILE A 100 -1.55 -11.01 -16.43
N ARG A 101 -0.37 -11.20 -17.01
CA ARG A 101 -0.17 -12.11 -18.14
C ARG A 101 0.93 -13.09 -17.82
N GLU A 102 0.67 -14.38 -18.00
CA GLU A 102 1.65 -15.43 -17.71
C GLU A 102 2.21 -15.32 -16.27
N GLY A 103 1.33 -14.96 -15.32
CA GLY A 103 1.69 -14.75 -13.92
C GLY A 103 2.64 -13.58 -13.65
N ARG A 104 2.78 -12.59 -14.56
CA ARG A 104 3.71 -11.45 -14.42
C ARG A 104 3.00 -10.11 -14.30
N ILE A 105 3.64 -9.22 -13.55
CA ILE A 105 3.19 -7.85 -13.26
C ILE A 105 4.28 -6.87 -13.67
N VAL A 106 3.92 -5.85 -14.44
CA VAL A 106 4.83 -4.78 -14.83
C VAL A 106 5.14 -3.89 -13.62
N GLN A 107 6.42 -3.67 -13.34
CA GLN A 107 6.90 -2.76 -12.32
C GLN A 107 7.19 -1.37 -12.89
N ALA A 108 7.86 -1.34 -14.03
CA ALA A 108 8.24 -0.15 -14.79
C ALA A 108 8.61 -0.60 -16.22
N LYS A 109 8.90 0.34 -17.12
CA LYS A 109 9.29 -0.01 -18.48
C LYS A 109 10.50 -0.95 -18.51
N GLY A 110 10.29 -2.16 -19.01
CA GLY A 110 11.34 -3.20 -19.11
C GLY A 110 11.67 -3.93 -17.80
N LEU A 111 10.91 -3.68 -16.74
CA LEU A 111 11.03 -4.37 -15.46
C LEU A 111 9.69 -4.95 -15.06
N ASP A 112 9.70 -6.19 -14.66
CA ASP A 112 8.54 -6.92 -14.15
C ASP A 112 8.96 -7.87 -13.01
N TYR A 113 7.97 -8.48 -12.36
CA TYR A 113 8.13 -9.54 -11.37
C TYR A 113 6.92 -10.48 -11.42
N SER A 114 7.06 -11.68 -10.89
CA SER A 114 5.95 -12.64 -10.89
C SER A 114 4.95 -12.37 -9.75
N VAL A 115 3.71 -12.82 -9.96
CA VAL A 115 2.70 -12.86 -8.88
C VAL A 115 3.19 -13.74 -7.73
N GLU A 116 3.85 -14.86 -8.03
CA GLU A 116 4.47 -15.73 -7.02
C GLU A 116 5.47 -14.96 -6.14
N GLU A 117 6.37 -14.17 -6.76
CA GLU A 117 7.33 -13.36 -6.03
C GLU A 117 6.66 -12.34 -5.11
N ILE A 118 5.62 -11.65 -5.58
CA ILE A 118 4.95 -10.62 -4.76
C ILE A 118 4.11 -11.23 -3.63
N LEU A 119 3.54 -12.40 -3.83
CA LEU A 119 2.81 -13.14 -2.79
C LEU A 119 3.73 -13.78 -1.74
N GLY A 120 5.03 -13.95 -2.05
CA GLY A 120 6.03 -14.44 -1.12
C GLY A 120 6.45 -15.91 -1.31
N GLY A 121 6.03 -16.56 -2.39
CA GLY A 121 6.43 -17.91 -2.75
C GLY A 121 5.38 -18.69 -3.55
N PRO A 122 5.71 -19.92 -3.96
CA PRO A 122 4.89 -20.74 -4.86
C PRO A 122 3.57 -21.22 -4.21
N ASP A 123 3.52 -21.34 -2.89
CA ASP A 123 2.42 -21.98 -2.18
C ASP A 123 1.22 -21.05 -1.89
N PHE A 124 1.22 -19.83 -2.46
CA PHE A 124 0.23 -18.80 -2.11
C PHE A 124 -0.81 -18.52 -3.19
N GLY A 125 -0.99 -19.43 -4.15
CA GLY A 125 -2.08 -19.36 -5.13
C GLY A 125 -1.86 -18.30 -6.22
N ALA A 126 -0.61 -18.13 -6.67
CA ALA A 126 -0.28 -17.17 -7.74
C ALA A 126 -1.08 -17.39 -9.03
N GLY A 127 -1.36 -18.65 -9.37
CA GLY A 127 -2.16 -19.02 -10.55
C GLY A 127 -3.61 -18.51 -10.52
N ASP A 128 -4.16 -18.27 -9.33
CA ASP A 128 -5.52 -17.76 -9.16
C ASP A 128 -5.71 -16.35 -9.78
N PHE A 129 -4.61 -15.63 -10.00
CA PHE A 129 -4.60 -14.25 -10.52
C PHE A 129 -4.25 -14.16 -12.01
N ASP A 130 -3.89 -15.27 -12.67
CA ASP A 130 -3.54 -15.23 -14.09
C ASP A 130 -4.74 -14.80 -14.95
N GLY A 131 -4.50 -13.94 -15.94
CA GLY A 131 -5.55 -13.34 -16.74
C GLY A 131 -6.39 -12.27 -16.02
N GLY A 132 -6.12 -12.00 -14.74
CA GLY A 132 -6.74 -10.90 -13.98
C GLY A 132 -6.06 -9.55 -14.22
N SER A 133 -6.33 -8.60 -13.34
CA SER A 133 -5.79 -7.23 -13.42
C SER A 133 -4.98 -6.87 -12.16
N PHE A 134 -4.09 -5.90 -12.33
CA PHE A 134 -3.35 -5.32 -11.20
C PHE A 134 -3.33 -3.80 -11.26
N ALA A 135 -3.24 -3.17 -10.08
CA ALA A 135 -2.95 -1.74 -9.94
C ALA A 135 -1.95 -1.54 -8.80
N THR A 136 -0.90 -0.78 -9.07
CA THR A 136 0.11 -0.37 -8.08
C THR A 136 -0.06 1.12 -7.81
N VAL A 137 -0.50 1.47 -6.60
CA VAL A 137 -0.75 2.83 -6.14
C VAL A 137 0.37 3.26 -5.22
N TYR A 138 1.11 4.29 -5.60
CA TYR A 138 2.15 4.92 -4.79
C TYR A 138 1.55 6.02 -3.93
N LEU A 139 1.75 5.95 -2.62
CA LEU A 139 1.32 6.96 -1.66
C LEU A 139 2.50 7.87 -1.32
N SER A 140 2.45 9.11 -1.78
CA SER A 140 3.45 10.13 -1.42
C SER A 140 3.17 10.70 -0.02
N PRO A 141 4.12 11.36 0.66
CA PRO A 141 3.92 11.86 2.03
C PRO A 141 2.73 12.84 2.23
N ARG A 142 2.22 13.44 1.16
CA ARG A 142 1.03 14.31 1.22
C ARG A 142 -0.28 13.55 1.28
N ASP A 143 -0.28 12.32 0.76
CA ASP A 143 -1.48 11.54 0.55
C ASP A 143 -2.08 11.02 1.88
N TYR A 144 -3.25 10.45 1.80
CA TYR A 144 -3.91 9.74 2.90
C TYR A 144 -3.32 8.33 3.04
N HIS A 145 -2.84 7.96 4.23
CA HIS A 145 -2.02 6.75 4.43
C HIS A 145 -2.78 5.56 5.05
N ARG A 146 -4.10 5.53 4.95
CA ARG A 146 -4.88 4.32 5.26
C ARG A 146 -5.22 3.60 3.97
N VAL A 147 -5.31 2.28 4.07
CA VAL A 147 -5.61 1.37 2.96
C VAL A 147 -6.99 0.79 3.21
N HIS A 148 -7.83 0.81 2.18
CA HIS A 148 -9.23 0.42 2.25
C HIS A 148 -9.51 -0.77 1.31
N MET A 149 -10.59 -1.48 1.61
CA MET A 149 -11.03 -2.63 0.84
C MET A 149 -11.51 -2.21 -0.56
N PRO A 150 -10.89 -2.69 -1.65
CA PRO A 150 -11.24 -2.28 -3.00
C PRO A 150 -12.49 -2.95 -3.57
N PHE A 151 -12.92 -4.07 -2.99
CA PHE A 151 -14.12 -4.82 -3.36
C PHE A 151 -14.53 -5.73 -2.20
N SER A 152 -15.82 -5.86 -1.89
CA SER A 152 -16.27 -6.63 -0.74
C SER A 152 -15.80 -8.08 -0.77
N GLY A 153 -15.29 -8.58 0.35
CA GLY A 153 -14.75 -9.94 0.43
C GLY A 153 -14.38 -10.38 1.83
N ARG A 154 -14.21 -11.67 1.99
CA ARG A 154 -13.84 -12.32 3.24
C ARG A 154 -12.34 -12.59 3.26
N LEU A 155 -11.67 -12.17 4.33
CA LEU A 155 -10.24 -12.41 4.49
C LEU A 155 -9.99 -13.93 4.63
N ARG A 156 -9.18 -14.48 3.73
CA ARG A 156 -8.79 -15.89 3.71
C ARG A 156 -7.43 -16.11 4.38
N ARG A 157 -6.46 -15.25 4.08
CA ARG A 157 -5.08 -15.41 4.55
C ARG A 157 -4.36 -14.07 4.61
N THR A 158 -3.47 -13.94 5.58
CA THR A 158 -2.43 -12.90 5.57
C THR A 158 -1.06 -13.56 5.47
N ILE A 159 -0.16 -12.92 4.70
CA ILE A 159 1.22 -13.38 4.53
C ILE A 159 2.11 -12.16 4.77
N HIS A 160 2.84 -12.16 5.89
CA HIS A 160 3.89 -11.18 6.14
C HIS A 160 5.19 -11.71 5.55
N VAL A 161 5.68 -11.04 4.53
CA VAL A 161 6.90 -11.41 3.81
C VAL A 161 8.01 -10.45 4.23
N PRO A 162 9.05 -10.93 4.91
CA PRO A 162 10.19 -10.11 5.28
C PRO A 162 10.95 -9.63 4.04
N GLY A 163 11.62 -8.50 4.16
CA GLY A 163 12.34 -7.95 3.04
C GLY A 163 13.17 -6.73 3.38
N ARG A 164 13.64 -6.07 2.33
CA ARG A 164 14.29 -4.75 2.41
C ARG A 164 13.22 -3.67 2.54
N LEU A 165 13.67 -2.44 2.76
CA LEU A 165 12.81 -1.25 2.76
C LEU A 165 13.41 -0.21 1.81
N PHE A 166 13.48 -0.57 0.52
CA PHE A 166 13.90 0.39 -0.50
C PHE A 166 12.85 1.49 -0.64
N SER A 167 13.28 2.69 -1.01
CA SER A 167 12.34 3.73 -1.44
C SER A 167 11.48 3.20 -2.59
N VAL A 168 10.18 3.49 -2.55
CA VAL A 168 9.21 3.12 -3.59
C VAL A 168 8.86 4.27 -4.55
N ALA A 169 9.64 5.35 -4.51
CA ALA A 169 9.50 6.47 -5.44
C ALA A 169 9.74 6.02 -6.89
N ALA A 170 9.15 6.72 -7.85
CA ALA A 170 9.18 6.34 -9.27
C ALA A 170 10.60 6.04 -9.78
N TRP A 171 11.58 6.89 -9.44
CA TRP A 171 12.97 6.71 -9.90
C TRP A 171 13.63 5.41 -9.37
N THR A 172 13.27 4.95 -8.16
CA THR A 172 13.75 3.68 -7.60
C THR A 172 13.04 2.49 -8.21
N ALA A 173 11.73 2.59 -8.42
CA ALA A 173 10.95 1.57 -9.12
C ALA A 173 11.45 1.35 -10.56
N GLU A 174 11.94 2.40 -11.24
CA GLU A 174 12.54 2.30 -12.56
C GLU A 174 14.00 1.79 -12.55
N SER A 175 14.64 1.71 -11.39
CA SER A 175 16.09 1.42 -11.30
C SER A 175 16.40 0.10 -10.60
N ILE A 176 15.57 -0.34 -9.67
CA ILE A 176 15.78 -1.55 -8.86
C ILE A 176 14.88 -2.66 -9.37
N PRO A 177 15.40 -3.71 -10.00
CA PRO A 177 14.58 -4.83 -10.46
C PRO A 177 13.86 -5.52 -9.30
N ARG A 178 12.59 -5.88 -9.50
CA ARG A 178 11.73 -6.60 -8.55
C ARG A 178 11.59 -5.86 -7.21
N LEU A 179 11.62 -4.53 -7.23
CA LEU A 179 11.65 -3.68 -6.03
C LEU A 179 10.54 -4.03 -5.04
N PHE A 180 9.28 -4.07 -5.52
CA PHE A 180 8.13 -4.35 -4.67
C PHE A 180 8.16 -5.78 -4.08
N ALA A 181 8.61 -6.77 -4.86
CA ALA A 181 8.77 -8.15 -4.39
C ALA A 181 9.97 -8.34 -3.45
N ARG A 182 10.91 -7.40 -3.41
CA ARG A 182 12.07 -7.42 -2.50
C ARG A 182 11.83 -6.65 -1.20
N ASN A 183 10.84 -5.75 -1.18
CA ASN A 183 10.49 -5.01 0.03
C ASN A 183 9.64 -5.86 0.97
N GLU A 184 9.81 -5.60 2.27
CA GLU A 184 8.92 -6.11 3.31
C GLU A 184 7.47 -5.72 2.97
N ARG A 185 6.56 -6.68 3.11
CA ARG A 185 5.16 -6.46 2.73
C ARG A 185 4.20 -7.37 3.47
N LEU A 186 2.97 -6.89 3.58
CA LEU A 186 1.84 -7.67 4.06
C LEU A 186 0.91 -7.94 2.88
N VAL A 187 0.72 -9.20 2.55
CA VAL A 187 -0.27 -9.66 1.57
C VAL A 187 -1.54 -10.06 2.32
N MET A 188 -2.68 -9.57 1.88
CA MET A 188 -4.01 -9.94 2.36
C MET A 188 -4.77 -10.57 1.20
N LEU A 189 -5.11 -11.86 1.30
CA LEU A 189 -5.87 -12.62 0.31
C LEU A 189 -7.32 -12.72 0.74
N PHE A 190 -8.22 -12.40 -0.18
CA PHE A 190 -9.67 -12.39 0.05
C PHE A 190 -10.39 -13.30 -0.95
N ASP A 191 -11.44 -13.95 -0.46
CA ASP A 191 -12.44 -14.61 -1.29
C ASP A 191 -13.60 -13.63 -1.50
N THR A 192 -13.98 -13.44 -2.75
CA THR A 192 -15.08 -12.56 -3.16
C THR A 192 -16.05 -13.30 -4.08
N ASP A 193 -17.22 -12.73 -4.36
CA ASP A 193 -18.20 -13.30 -5.28
C ASP A 193 -17.68 -13.38 -6.73
N LEU A 194 -16.69 -12.56 -7.09
CA LEU A 194 -16.03 -12.55 -8.39
C LEU A 194 -14.69 -13.31 -8.40
N GLY A 195 -14.38 -14.04 -7.34
CA GLY A 195 -13.13 -14.81 -7.22
C GLY A 195 -12.07 -14.17 -6.34
N PRO A 196 -10.80 -14.52 -6.50
CA PRO A 196 -9.73 -14.08 -5.61
C PRO A 196 -9.42 -12.60 -5.80
N LEU A 197 -9.13 -11.96 -4.68
CA LEU A 197 -8.63 -10.59 -4.59
C LEU A 197 -7.43 -10.55 -3.65
N ALA A 198 -6.39 -9.82 -4.00
CA ALA A 198 -5.28 -9.53 -3.08
C ALA A 198 -5.12 -8.02 -2.89
N VAL A 199 -4.92 -7.61 -1.64
CA VAL A 199 -4.44 -6.26 -1.29
C VAL A 199 -3.09 -6.43 -0.63
N ILE A 200 -2.06 -5.77 -1.18
CA ILE A 200 -0.68 -5.92 -0.73
C ILE A 200 -0.20 -4.56 -0.26
N MET A 201 0.18 -4.48 1.00
CA MET A 201 0.82 -3.32 1.60
C MET A 201 2.33 -3.50 1.54
N VAL A 202 3.02 -2.67 0.75
CA VAL A 202 4.47 -2.74 0.57
C VAL A 202 5.15 -1.64 1.37
N GLY A 203 5.99 -2.04 2.30
CA GLY A 203 6.81 -1.13 3.11
C GLY A 203 7.92 -0.47 2.29
N ALA A 204 8.42 0.66 2.76
CA ALA A 204 9.50 1.41 2.14
C ALA A 204 10.44 2.01 3.20
N ILE A 205 11.53 2.62 2.78
CA ILE A 205 12.44 3.33 3.68
C ILE A 205 11.66 4.40 4.46
N PHE A 206 11.94 4.46 5.76
CA PHE A 206 11.21 5.30 6.73
C PHE A 206 9.77 4.88 7.01
N VAL A 207 9.20 3.87 6.33
CA VAL A 207 7.96 3.24 6.78
C VAL A 207 8.25 2.61 8.14
N SER A 208 7.76 3.26 9.18
CA SER A 208 8.11 2.85 10.54
C SER A 208 7.31 1.65 11.01
N SER A 209 6.11 1.44 10.47
CA SER A 209 5.31 0.24 10.71
C SER A 209 4.16 0.10 9.71
N MET A 210 3.64 -1.12 9.60
CA MET A 210 2.37 -1.47 8.96
C MET A 210 1.41 -2.00 10.02
N GLU A 211 0.17 -1.54 9.98
CA GLU A 211 -0.86 -1.86 10.95
C GLU A 211 -2.16 -2.26 10.23
N THR A 212 -2.88 -3.24 10.77
CA THR A 212 -4.20 -3.65 10.27
C THR A 212 -5.27 -3.43 11.34
N VAL A 213 -6.51 -3.20 10.92
CA VAL A 213 -7.62 -3.00 11.86
C VAL A 213 -8.03 -4.28 12.59
N PHE A 214 -7.64 -5.46 12.07
CA PHE A 214 -8.04 -6.76 12.59
C PHE A 214 -6.93 -7.53 13.32
N ALA A 215 -5.65 -7.14 13.16
CA ALA A 215 -4.53 -7.81 13.80
C ALA A 215 -3.54 -6.83 14.47
N GLY A 216 -3.83 -5.52 14.43
CA GLY A 216 -2.96 -4.49 15.00
C GLY A 216 -1.66 -4.30 14.21
N GLU A 217 -0.59 -3.94 14.89
CA GLU A 217 0.72 -3.69 14.30
C GLU A 217 1.37 -4.99 13.83
N ILE A 218 1.71 -5.06 12.55
CA ILE A 218 2.32 -6.24 11.90
C ILE A 218 3.85 -6.14 11.96
N THR A 219 4.37 -4.95 11.74
CA THR A 219 5.80 -4.66 11.81
C THR A 219 5.99 -3.28 12.49
N PRO A 220 6.94 -3.09 13.40
CA PRO A 220 7.77 -4.11 14.02
C PRO A 220 6.98 -5.07 14.94
N PRO A 221 7.47 -6.29 15.30
CA PRO A 221 8.83 -6.76 15.02
C PRO A 221 9.02 -7.21 13.57
N TYR A 222 10.23 -6.98 13.04
CA TYR A 222 10.60 -7.46 11.71
C TYR A 222 10.78 -8.98 11.76
N ALA A 223 10.10 -9.68 10.84
CA ALA A 223 10.19 -11.13 10.76
C ALA A 223 11.46 -11.57 10.02
N ASP A 224 12.01 -12.73 10.42
CA ASP A 224 13.14 -13.36 9.76
C ASP A 224 12.71 -14.37 8.68
N ALA A 225 11.45 -14.78 8.69
CA ALA A 225 10.84 -15.73 7.76
C ALA A 225 9.42 -15.27 7.39
N VAL A 226 8.88 -15.86 6.32
CA VAL A 226 7.49 -15.63 5.92
C VAL A 226 6.56 -16.14 7.02
N VAL A 227 5.64 -15.28 7.46
CA VAL A 227 4.64 -15.60 8.49
C VAL A 227 3.26 -15.60 7.86
N CYS A 228 2.60 -16.76 7.87
CA CYS A 228 1.25 -16.92 7.34
C CYS A 228 0.24 -17.07 8.48
N ARG A 229 -0.95 -16.51 8.28
CA ARG A 229 -2.10 -16.71 9.15
C ARG A 229 -3.33 -16.96 8.29
N ASP A 230 -3.95 -18.10 8.48
CA ASP A 230 -5.21 -18.46 7.81
C ASP A 230 -6.42 -18.04 8.65
N TYR A 231 -7.48 -17.64 7.97
CA TYR A 231 -8.77 -17.26 8.54
C TYR A 231 -9.84 -18.15 7.93
N HIS A 232 -10.61 -18.84 8.77
CA HIS A 232 -11.57 -19.85 8.32
C HIS A 232 -12.95 -19.67 8.95
N GLY A 233 -13.96 -20.13 8.23
CA GLY A 233 -15.34 -20.21 8.73
C GLY A 233 -15.98 -18.85 9.03
N ALA A 234 -16.94 -18.85 9.94
CA ALA A 234 -17.73 -17.67 10.30
C ALA A 234 -16.90 -16.56 10.99
N ASN A 235 -15.75 -16.90 11.55
CA ASN A 235 -14.87 -15.95 12.25
C ASN A 235 -13.86 -15.25 11.32
N ALA A 236 -13.80 -15.63 10.04
CA ALA A 236 -12.96 -14.94 9.07
C ALA A 236 -13.53 -13.53 8.81
N PRO A 237 -12.74 -12.46 8.99
CA PRO A 237 -13.22 -11.08 8.82
C PRO A 237 -13.85 -10.84 7.44
N LEU A 238 -15.06 -10.28 7.43
CA LEU A 238 -15.73 -9.80 6.23
C LEU A 238 -15.53 -8.29 6.13
N PHE A 239 -15.03 -7.84 4.99
CA PHE A 239 -14.85 -6.42 4.71
C PHE A 239 -15.76 -6.00 3.56
N HIS A 240 -16.52 -4.95 3.75
CA HIS A 240 -17.26 -4.30 2.68
C HIS A 240 -16.33 -3.34 1.92
N ILE A 241 -16.65 -3.09 0.64
CA ILE A 241 -15.94 -2.11 -0.18
C ILE A 241 -15.83 -0.77 0.57
N GLY A 242 -14.64 -0.15 0.55
CA GLY A 242 -14.36 1.08 1.26
C GLY A 242 -14.03 0.93 2.76
N ALA A 243 -14.20 -0.25 3.36
CA ALA A 243 -13.81 -0.48 4.77
C ALA A 243 -12.30 -0.36 4.96
N GLU A 244 -11.83 0.26 6.05
CA GLU A 244 -10.40 0.32 6.37
C GLU A 244 -9.84 -1.08 6.61
N LEU A 245 -8.75 -1.42 5.93
CA LEU A 245 -7.97 -2.66 6.14
C LEU A 245 -6.79 -2.43 7.07
N GLY A 246 -6.16 -1.27 6.94
CA GLY A 246 -4.96 -0.96 7.70
C GLY A 246 -4.37 0.39 7.30
N ARG A 247 -3.16 0.65 7.79
CA ARG A 247 -2.45 1.91 7.53
C ARG A 247 -0.95 1.74 7.50
N PHE A 248 -0.32 2.65 6.81
CA PHE A 248 1.13 2.82 6.83
C PHE A 248 1.50 3.95 7.78
N ASN A 249 2.38 3.66 8.69
CA ASN A 249 2.96 4.68 9.56
C ASN A 249 4.22 5.27 8.90
N MET A 250 4.05 6.00 7.83
CA MET A 250 4.94 6.65 6.84
C MET A 250 4.83 6.00 5.43
N GLY A 251 5.10 6.80 4.38
CA GLY A 251 4.82 6.58 2.95
C GLY A 251 5.18 5.22 2.33
N SER A 252 4.39 4.78 1.32
CA SER A 252 4.41 3.39 0.86
C SER A 252 3.70 3.14 -0.46
N THR A 253 3.41 1.88 -0.76
CA THR A 253 2.71 1.45 -1.97
C THR A 253 1.66 0.40 -1.63
N ALA A 254 0.45 0.57 -2.15
CA ALA A 254 -0.59 -0.45 -2.13
C ALA A 254 -0.71 -1.10 -3.51
N ILE A 255 -0.81 -2.43 -3.56
CA ILE A 255 -1.02 -3.18 -4.81
C ILE A 255 -2.32 -3.96 -4.68
N VAL A 256 -3.16 -3.89 -5.72
CA VAL A 256 -4.38 -4.69 -5.85
C VAL A 256 -4.18 -5.69 -6.98
N LEU A 257 -4.50 -6.97 -6.72
CA LEU A 257 -4.57 -8.01 -7.74
C LEU A 257 -5.99 -8.59 -7.74
N THR A 258 -6.53 -8.81 -8.92
CA THR A 258 -7.85 -9.46 -9.10
C THR A 258 -7.71 -10.71 -9.95
N GLY A 259 -8.59 -11.69 -9.73
CA GLY A 259 -8.72 -12.86 -10.60
C GLY A 259 -9.37 -12.52 -11.95
N ALA A 260 -9.35 -13.46 -12.89
CA ALA A 260 -9.81 -13.27 -14.27
C ALA A 260 -11.32 -12.99 -14.43
N ARG A 261 -12.16 -13.24 -13.40
CA ARG A 261 -13.61 -12.97 -13.45
C ARG A 261 -13.95 -11.50 -13.20
N PHE A 262 -13.03 -10.71 -12.67
CA PHE A 262 -13.23 -9.27 -12.56
C PHE A 262 -13.06 -8.60 -13.91
N SER A 263 -13.80 -7.50 -14.12
CA SER A 263 -13.62 -6.65 -15.29
C SER A 263 -12.21 -6.05 -15.32
N GLU A 264 -11.66 -5.86 -16.51
CA GLU A 264 -10.34 -5.23 -16.68
C GLU A 264 -10.32 -3.82 -16.09
N PHE A 265 -9.17 -3.46 -15.54
CA PHE A 265 -8.98 -2.08 -15.10
C PHE A 265 -8.95 -1.13 -16.28
N THR A 266 -9.49 0.08 -16.07
CA THR A 266 -9.73 1.04 -17.14
C THR A 266 -8.45 1.54 -17.80
N HIS A 267 -8.46 1.63 -19.13
CA HIS A 267 -7.39 2.25 -19.91
C HIS A 267 -7.28 3.78 -19.75
N ASN A 268 -8.25 4.40 -19.09
CA ASN A 268 -8.21 5.85 -18.79
C ASN A 268 -7.23 6.18 -17.67
N LEU A 269 -6.85 5.18 -16.85
CA LEU A 269 -5.80 5.30 -15.84
C LEU A 269 -4.50 4.77 -16.40
N GLN A 270 -3.44 5.55 -16.25
CA GLN A 270 -2.10 5.18 -16.70
C GLN A 270 -1.06 5.58 -15.62
N SER A 271 0.19 5.19 -15.83
CA SER A 271 1.26 5.62 -14.93
C SER A 271 1.23 7.13 -14.72
N GLN A 272 1.40 7.55 -13.47
CA GLN A 272 1.31 8.93 -12.96
C GLN A 272 -0.11 9.52 -12.89
N SER A 273 -1.17 8.81 -13.26
CA SER A 273 -2.54 9.26 -12.98
C SER A 273 -2.74 9.34 -11.46
N ASN A 274 -3.23 10.48 -10.98
CA ASN A 274 -3.67 10.60 -9.58
C ASN A 274 -4.98 9.82 -9.40
N VAL A 275 -5.08 9.14 -8.27
CA VAL A 275 -6.30 8.46 -7.82
C VAL A 275 -6.58 8.80 -6.37
N ILE A 276 -7.84 8.75 -5.99
CA ILE A 276 -8.28 8.86 -4.60
C ILE A 276 -8.93 7.56 -4.17
N MET A 277 -8.85 7.26 -2.88
CA MET A 277 -9.54 6.12 -2.27
C MET A 277 -11.02 6.15 -2.64
N GLY A 278 -11.56 5.00 -3.04
CA GLY A 278 -12.97 4.91 -3.47
C GLY A 278 -13.22 5.19 -4.96
N GLN A 279 -12.27 5.76 -5.71
CA GLN A 279 -12.38 5.96 -7.15
C GLN A 279 -12.34 4.63 -7.91
N ALA A 280 -13.23 4.43 -8.89
CA ALA A 280 -13.24 3.21 -9.70
C ALA A 280 -11.92 3.00 -10.47
N LEU A 281 -11.40 1.77 -10.41
CA LEU A 281 -10.25 1.31 -11.19
C LEU A 281 -10.67 0.61 -12.47
N ASN A 282 -11.89 0.08 -12.56
CA ASN A 282 -12.48 -0.53 -13.75
C ASN A 282 -13.70 0.26 -14.23
N VAL A 283 -14.08 0.03 -15.47
CA VAL A 283 -15.36 0.54 -16.01
C VAL A 283 -16.41 -0.55 -15.79
N THR A 284 -17.52 -0.20 -15.17
CA THR A 284 -18.73 -1.03 -15.17
C THR A 284 -19.56 -0.71 -16.39
N ASN A 285 -20.02 -1.74 -17.05
CA ASN A 285 -21.02 -1.60 -18.15
C ASN A 285 -22.36 -1.20 -17.59
#